data_4eac2104da1c6e4a095c0922d65704c2
#
_entry.id   4eac2104da1c6e4a095c0922d65704c2
#
_cell.length_a   1.000
_cell.length_b   1.000
_cell.length_c   1.000
_cell.angle_alpha   90.00
_cell.angle_beta   90.00
_cell.angle_gamma   90.00
#
_symmetry.space_group_name_H-M   'P 1'
#
loop_
_entity.id
_entity.type
_entity.pdbx_description
1 polymer ?
#
loop_
_entity_poly.entity_id
_entity_poly.type
_entity_poly.pdbx_seq_one_letter_code
_entity_poly.pdbx_strand_id
1 'polypeptide(L)'
;MGTRSASYHSATASSIMRILVIGGSGQTGRLVIDEALQRGHKVTALIRNPSALPAKEGLNIVKGTPLEPSNIESAFNAVQGDLPTAVIVTLASPKEKGTRVMSDAHENLVAAMKRHGVSKIATLSSFGVGSSLANITVIMRWAISNTALGHLYADHNHVDEILKKSGLKFVLLRPGRLTMAKKAPVHFFGDDGKGLGVFAGLGGISRSSVAACLVDAVEKCTWDRSTPVILN
;
A
#
# COMPACT_ATOMS: atom_id res chain seq x y z
N MET A 1 -13.64 -34.21 -34.38
CA MET A 1 -14.15 -33.48 -33.21
C MET A 1 -13.25 -33.81 -32.04
N GLY A 2 -12.31 -32.95 -31.72
CA GLY A 2 -11.35 -33.13 -30.63
C GLY A 2 -11.55 -32.04 -29.58
N THR A 3 -12.11 -32.41 -28.45
CA THR A 3 -12.31 -31.55 -27.28
C THR A 3 -10.93 -31.26 -26.65
N ARG A 4 -10.45 -30.02 -26.78
CA ARG A 4 -9.28 -29.56 -26.01
C ARG A 4 -9.72 -29.33 -24.57
N SER A 5 -9.27 -30.22 -23.69
CA SER A 5 -9.31 -30.05 -22.24
C SER A 5 -8.45 -28.85 -21.87
N ALA A 6 -9.06 -27.80 -21.32
CA ALA A 6 -8.32 -26.70 -20.72
C ALA A 6 -7.70 -27.19 -19.41
N SER A 7 -6.38 -27.32 -19.41
CA SER A 7 -5.62 -27.60 -18.20
C SER A 7 -5.74 -26.39 -17.25
N TYR A 8 -6.44 -26.58 -16.13
CA TYR A 8 -6.40 -25.66 -14.99
C TYR A 8 -4.94 -25.55 -14.54
N HIS A 9 -4.37 -24.37 -14.72
CA HIS A 9 -3.08 -24.07 -14.14
C HIS A 9 -3.22 -24.16 -12.62
N SER A 10 -2.51 -25.07 -12.01
CA SER A 10 -2.28 -25.19 -10.58
C SER A 10 -1.87 -23.82 -10.06
N ALA A 11 -2.66 -23.25 -9.14
CA ALA A 11 -2.26 -22.10 -8.36
C ALA A 11 -0.99 -22.51 -7.60
N THR A 12 0.17 -21.99 -8.03
CA THR A 12 1.42 -22.13 -7.27
C THR A 12 1.15 -21.57 -5.89
N ALA A 13 1.24 -22.41 -4.86
CA ALA A 13 1.13 -21.98 -3.47
C ALA A 13 2.13 -20.84 -3.26
N SER A 14 1.63 -19.66 -2.90
CA SER A 14 2.48 -18.51 -2.58
C SER A 14 3.37 -18.91 -1.41
N SER A 15 4.69 -18.73 -1.56
CA SER A 15 5.62 -19.00 -0.46
C SER A 15 5.27 -18.12 0.73
N ILE A 16 5.34 -18.67 1.94
CA ILE A 16 5.14 -17.89 3.18
C ILE A 16 6.18 -16.78 3.22
N MET A 17 5.72 -15.55 3.36
CA MET A 17 6.53 -14.34 3.43
C MET A 17 6.51 -13.76 4.83
N ARG A 18 7.56 -13.04 5.21
CA ARG A 18 7.48 -12.04 6.27
C ARG A 18 7.28 -10.67 5.64
N ILE A 19 6.22 -9.98 6.01
CA ILE A 19 5.84 -8.67 5.45
C ILE A 19 6.05 -7.61 6.54
N LEU A 20 6.84 -6.56 6.22
CA LEU A 20 6.93 -5.38 7.09
C LEU A 20 5.77 -4.45 6.79
N VAL A 21 4.93 -4.16 7.79
CA VAL A 21 3.77 -3.27 7.67
C VAL A 21 4.04 -1.95 8.41
N ILE A 22 4.00 -0.85 7.67
CA ILE A 22 4.11 0.52 8.18
C ILE A 22 2.71 1.14 8.20
N GLY A 23 2.32 1.74 9.33
CA GLY A 23 0.95 2.25 9.51
C GLY A 23 -0.05 1.18 9.96
N GLY A 24 0.43 0.05 10.49
CA GLY A 24 -0.38 -1.10 10.89
C GLY A 24 -1.45 -0.82 11.95
N SER A 25 -1.34 0.25 12.75
CA SER A 25 -2.37 0.64 13.73
C SER A 25 -3.57 1.39 13.13
N GLY A 26 -3.47 1.86 11.87
CA GLY A 26 -4.54 2.54 11.15
C GLY A 26 -5.67 1.60 10.71
N GLN A 27 -6.79 2.17 10.27
CA GLN A 27 -7.97 1.40 9.84
C GLN A 27 -7.66 0.39 8.71
N THR A 28 -6.94 0.82 7.68
CA THR A 28 -6.54 -0.07 6.57
C THR A 28 -5.39 -0.99 6.98
N GLY A 29 -4.42 -0.48 7.76
CA GLY A 29 -3.25 -1.24 8.18
C GLY A 29 -3.60 -2.46 9.04
N ARG A 30 -4.59 -2.35 9.94
CA ARG A 30 -5.11 -3.50 10.70
C ARG A 30 -5.67 -4.59 9.79
N LEU A 31 -6.44 -4.19 8.77
CA LEU A 31 -7.00 -5.13 7.80
C LEU A 31 -5.92 -5.76 6.92
N VAL A 32 -4.84 -5.03 6.60
CA VAL A 32 -3.67 -5.60 5.89
C VAL A 32 -2.98 -6.66 6.75
N ILE A 33 -2.77 -6.37 8.04
CA ILE A 33 -2.20 -7.35 8.97
C ILE A 33 -3.07 -8.60 9.03
N ASP A 34 -4.39 -8.44 9.19
CA ASP A 34 -5.33 -9.55 9.29
C ASP A 34 -5.36 -10.38 8.00
N GLU A 35 -5.42 -9.74 6.84
CA GLU A 35 -5.42 -10.42 5.53
C GLU A 35 -4.10 -11.19 5.31
N ALA A 36 -2.95 -10.60 5.65
CA ALA A 36 -1.66 -11.26 5.52
C ALA A 36 -1.54 -12.48 6.43
N LEU A 37 -1.94 -12.37 7.71
CA LEU A 37 -1.95 -13.50 8.65
C LEU A 37 -2.92 -14.60 8.22
N GLN A 38 -4.12 -14.25 7.74
CA GLN A 38 -5.11 -15.22 7.22
C GLN A 38 -4.59 -16.02 6.02
N ARG A 39 -3.68 -15.41 5.21
CA ARG A 39 -3.00 -16.11 4.11
C ARG A 39 -1.77 -16.91 4.54
N GLY A 40 -1.49 -16.99 5.84
CA GLY A 40 -0.36 -17.74 6.40
C GLY A 40 0.97 -17.00 6.37
N HIS A 41 0.98 -15.70 5.99
CA HIS A 41 2.19 -14.89 6.07
C HIS A 41 2.51 -14.50 7.51
N LYS A 42 3.77 -14.16 7.76
CA LYS A 42 4.22 -13.55 9.01
C LYS A 42 4.30 -12.05 8.82
N VAL A 43 4.00 -11.28 9.87
CA VAL A 43 3.98 -9.83 9.82
C VAL A 43 4.91 -9.25 10.87
N THR A 44 5.73 -8.27 10.49
CA THR A 44 6.38 -7.33 11.42
C THR A 44 5.71 -5.98 11.26
N ALA A 45 5.14 -5.41 12.33
CA ALA A 45 4.48 -4.11 12.31
C ALA A 45 5.31 -3.07 13.07
N LEU A 46 5.77 -2.02 12.36
CA LEU A 46 6.40 -0.87 13.00
C LEU A 46 5.33 0.16 13.35
N ILE A 47 5.10 0.39 14.65
CA ILE A 47 4.05 1.28 15.14
C ILE A 47 4.50 2.10 16.36
N ARG A 48 3.98 3.31 16.48
CA ARG A 48 4.34 4.23 17.59
C ARG A 48 3.84 3.75 18.95
N ASN A 49 2.65 3.20 18.99
CA ASN A 49 2.03 2.69 20.22
C ASN A 49 1.70 1.19 20.09
N PRO A 50 2.51 0.30 20.69
CA PRO A 50 2.29 -1.15 20.62
C PRO A 50 0.92 -1.61 21.14
N SER A 51 0.35 -0.95 22.16
CA SER A 51 -0.96 -1.31 22.70
C SER A 51 -2.13 -1.06 21.74
N ALA A 52 -1.88 -0.37 20.60
CA ALA A 52 -2.89 -0.16 19.57
C ALA A 52 -3.21 -1.43 18.76
N LEU A 53 -2.38 -2.47 18.82
CA LEU A 53 -2.61 -3.75 18.15
C LEU A 53 -2.66 -4.89 19.19
N PRO A 54 -3.67 -5.77 19.14
CA PRO A 54 -3.68 -6.97 19.94
C PRO A 54 -2.57 -7.93 19.49
N ALA A 55 -2.05 -8.71 20.41
CA ALA A 55 -1.15 -9.81 20.08
C ALA A 55 -1.89 -10.85 19.19
N LYS A 56 -1.23 -11.29 18.13
CA LYS A 56 -1.72 -12.34 17.22
C LYS A 56 -0.59 -13.26 16.85
N GLU A 57 -0.89 -14.53 16.63
CA GLU A 57 0.06 -15.48 16.08
C GLU A 57 0.60 -14.98 14.72
N GLY A 58 1.91 -15.10 14.51
CA GLY A 58 2.56 -14.61 13.28
C GLY A 58 2.80 -13.08 13.23
N LEU A 59 2.30 -12.30 14.20
CA LEU A 59 2.49 -10.86 14.28
C LEU A 59 3.61 -10.52 15.29
N ASN A 60 4.66 -9.86 14.80
CA ASN A 60 5.69 -9.24 15.62
C ASN A 60 5.50 -7.71 15.62
N ILE A 61 5.49 -7.09 16.78
CA ILE A 61 5.27 -5.64 16.95
C ILE A 61 6.55 -4.97 17.37
N VAL A 62 7.00 -3.99 16.60
CA VAL A 62 8.16 -3.15 16.90
C VAL A 62 7.69 -1.74 17.22
N LYS A 63 8.09 -1.21 18.37
CA LYS A 63 7.79 0.18 18.74
C LYS A 63 8.73 1.12 18.01
N GLY A 64 8.17 2.10 17.31
CA GLY A 64 8.95 3.11 16.61
C GLY A 64 8.16 3.88 15.57
N THR A 65 8.86 4.73 14.84
CA THR A 65 8.34 5.55 13.74
C THR A 65 9.20 5.36 12.49
N PRO A 66 8.63 5.34 11.29
CA PRO A 66 9.41 5.25 10.05
C PRO A 66 10.15 6.55 9.70
N LEU A 67 9.97 7.62 10.48
CA LEU A 67 10.75 8.85 10.34
C LEU A 67 12.15 8.71 10.91
N GLU A 68 12.37 7.72 11.77
CA GLU A 68 13.67 7.40 12.38
C GLU A 68 14.29 6.18 11.70
N PRO A 69 15.40 6.32 10.94
CA PRO A 69 16.04 5.19 10.25
C PRO A 69 16.39 4.02 11.17
N SER A 70 16.82 4.28 12.41
CA SER A 70 17.14 3.25 13.38
C SER A 70 15.94 2.37 13.78
N ASN A 71 14.72 2.94 13.77
CA ASN A 71 13.52 2.18 14.06
C ASN A 71 13.14 1.26 12.90
N ILE A 72 13.40 1.69 11.66
CA ILE A 72 13.22 0.85 10.46
C ILE A 72 14.21 -0.30 10.49
N GLU A 73 15.50 -0.05 10.81
CA GLU A 73 16.50 -1.10 10.98
C GLU A 73 16.09 -2.12 12.05
N SER A 74 15.59 -1.63 13.18
CA SER A 74 15.07 -2.49 14.25
C SER A 74 13.90 -3.35 13.76
N ALA A 75 13.03 -2.81 12.89
CA ALA A 75 11.91 -3.56 12.35
C ALA A 75 12.34 -4.61 11.32
N PHE A 76 13.36 -4.33 10.49
CA PHE A 76 13.93 -5.31 9.56
C PHE A 76 14.60 -6.46 10.32
N ASN A 77 15.30 -6.18 11.41
CA ASN A 77 16.06 -7.16 12.20
C ASN A 77 15.28 -7.75 13.39
N ALA A 78 13.98 -7.48 13.49
CA ALA A 78 13.15 -7.83 14.64
C ALA A 78 13.03 -9.34 14.90
N VAL A 79 13.20 -10.16 13.86
CA VAL A 79 13.17 -11.63 13.96
C VAL A 79 14.43 -12.19 13.32
N GLN A 80 15.29 -12.77 14.16
CA GLN A 80 16.55 -13.34 13.71
C GLN A 80 16.32 -14.48 12.70
N GLY A 81 16.99 -14.40 11.56
CA GLY A 81 16.91 -15.43 10.50
C GLY A 81 15.61 -15.41 9.68
N ASP A 82 14.69 -14.47 9.95
CA ASP A 82 13.44 -14.37 9.20
C ASP A 82 13.16 -12.88 8.86
N LEU A 83 13.91 -12.35 7.92
CA LEU A 83 13.83 -10.95 7.50
C LEU A 83 12.57 -10.70 6.65
N PRO A 84 12.00 -9.47 6.70
CA PRO A 84 10.96 -9.06 5.76
C PRO A 84 11.43 -9.19 4.31
N THR A 85 10.61 -9.80 3.47
CA THR A 85 10.84 -9.95 2.02
C THR A 85 10.06 -8.94 1.20
N ALA A 86 9.09 -8.26 1.82
CA ALA A 86 8.29 -7.20 1.22
C ALA A 86 7.85 -6.18 2.26
N VAL A 87 7.51 -4.97 1.80
CA VAL A 87 7.01 -3.87 2.64
C VAL A 87 5.62 -3.45 2.17
N ILE A 88 4.68 -3.25 3.10
CA ILE A 88 3.38 -2.63 2.83
C ILE A 88 3.26 -1.35 3.67
N VAL A 89 2.93 -0.23 3.00
CA VAL A 89 2.80 1.09 3.65
C VAL A 89 1.36 1.56 3.55
N THR A 90 0.76 1.84 4.72
CA THR A 90 -0.62 2.36 4.87
C THR A 90 -0.65 3.65 5.70
N LEU A 91 0.42 4.45 5.61
CA LEU A 91 0.49 5.75 6.26
C LEU A 91 -0.52 6.72 5.65
N ALA A 92 -0.89 7.72 6.46
CA ALA A 92 -1.61 8.89 6.02
C ALA A 92 -0.81 10.14 6.40
N SER A 93 -0.76 11.11 5.50
CA SER A 93 -0.18 12.42 5.80
C SER A 93 -1.09 13.23 6.73
N PRO A 94 -0.52 13.97 7.68
CA PRO A 94 -1.24 15.03 8.38
C PRO A 94 -1.75 16.10 7.40
N LYS A 95 -2.82 16.82 7.77
CA LYS A 95 -3.36 17.92 6.94
C LYS A 95 -2.59 19.24 7.05
N GLU A 96 -1.46 19.23 7.72
CA GLU A 96 -0.63 20.39 7.96
C GLU A 96 0.13 20.81 6.71
N LYS A 97 0.26 22.12 6.51
CA LYS A 97 0.99 22.68 5.35
C LYS A 97 2.47 22.28 5.40
N GLY A 98 3.00 21.82 4.27
CA GLY A 98 4.41 21.45 4.16
C GLY A 98 4.78 20.12 4.82
N THR A 99 3.78 19.31 5.23
CA THR A 99 4.05 17.98 5.77
C THR A 99 4.74 17.09 4.75
N ARG A 100 5.74 16.32 5.19
CA ARG A 100 6.52 15.35 4.41
C ARG A 100 6.55 13.98 5.07
N VAL A 101 5.62 13.71 5.99
CA VAL A 101 5.63 12.48 6.81
C VAL A 101 5.67 11.22 5.95
N MET A 102 4.90 11.18 4.85
CA MET A 102 4.91 10.01 3.97
C MET A 102 6.18 9.96 3.12
N SER A 103 6.59 11.08 2.53
CA SER A 103 7.78 11.12 1.69
C SER A 103 9.06 10.83 2.48
N ASP A 104 9.24 11.43 3.66
CA ASP A 104 10.41 11.17 4.51
C ASP A 104 10.46 9.71 4.98
N ALA A 105 9.30 9.15 5.37
CA ALA A 105 9.20 7.72 5.69
C ALA A 105 9.58 6.82 4.50
N HIS A 106 9.18 7.17 3.26
CA HIS A 106 9.51 6.38 2.09
C HIS A 106 10.99 6.51 1.70
N GLU A 107 11.61 7.69 1.84
CA GLU A 107 13.06 7.87 1.64
C GLU A 107 13.84 6.94 2.58
N ASN A 108 13.50 6.92 3.87
CA ASN A 108 14.12 6.04 4.86
C ASN A 108 13.87 4.55 4.56
N LEU A 109 12.64 4.18 4.18
CA LEU A 109 12.29 2.80 3.83
C LEU A 109 13.04 2.32 2.58
N VAL A 110 13.09 3.14 1.52
CA VAL A 110 13.83 2.80 0.28
C VAL A 110 15.31 2.56 0.58
N ALA A 111 15.91 3.40 1.42
CA ALA A 111 17.30 3.24 1.83
C ALA A 111 17.52 1.93 2.60
N ALA A 112 16.67 1.62 3.57
CA ALA A 112 16.75 0.38 4.35
C ALA A 112 16.50 -0.85 3.48
N MET A 113 15.47 -0.83 2.64
CA MET A 113 15.15 -1.93 1.70
C MET A 113 16.33 -2.27 0.79
N LYS A 114 17.05 -1.26 0.28
CA LYS A 114 18.25 -1.47 -0.54
C LYS A 114 19.37 -2.14 0.27
N ARG A 115 19.60 -1.73 1.52
CA ARG A 115 20.61 -2.34 2.40
C ARG A 115 20.29 -3.81 2.70
N HIS A 116 19.01 -4.13 2.92
CA HIS A 116 18.55 -5.49 3.22
C HIS A 116 18.24 -6.35 1.98
N GLY A 117 18.45 -5.83 0.76
CA GLY A 117 18.17 -6.58 -0.48
C GLY A 117 16.67 -6.82 -0.74
N VAL A 118 15.78 -6.07 -0.08
CA VAL A 118 14.32 -6.18 -0.24
C VAL A 118 13.87 -5.28 -1.39
N SER A 119 13.25 -5.87 -2.41
CA SER A 119 12.92 -5.15 -3.64
C SER A 119 11.44 -4.81 -3.81
N LYS A 120 10.53 -5.38 -3.00
CA LYS A 120 9.09 -5.30 -3.19
C LYS A 120 8.43 -4.37 -2.18
N ILE A 121 7.70 -3.35 -2.65
CA ILE A 121 6.94 -2.41 -1.80
C ILE A 121 5.56 -2.13 -2.41
N ALA A 122 4.52 -2.22 -1.59
CA ALA A 122 3.17 -1.79 -1.93
C ALA A 122 2.74 -0.66 -1.01
N THR A 123 2.32 0.47 -1.57
CA THR A 123 1.92 1.66 -0.82
C THR A 123 0.48 2.04 -1.13
N LEU A 124 -0.29 2.30 -0.09
CA LEU A 124 -1.61 2.91 -0.20
C LEU A 124 -1.46 4.39 -0.58
N SER A 125 -1.86 4.71 -1.79
CA SER A 125 -1.91 6.07 -2.33
C SER A 125 -3.37 6.55 -2.46
N SER A 126 -3.66 7.44 -3.39
CA SER A 126 -5.01 7.97 -3.65
C SER A 126 -5.23 8.20 -5.13
N PHE A 127 -6.46 7.97 -5.61
CA PHE A 127 -6.88 8.46 -6.91
C PHE A 127 -6.79 9.99 -6.95
N GLY A 128 -6.20 10.53 -8.00
CA GLY A 128 -5.86 11.95 -8.13
C GLY A 128 -4.38 12.26 -7.86
N VAL A 129 -3.56 11.26 -7.48
CA VAL A 129 -2.10 11.41 -7.35
C VAL A 129 -1.43 11.14 -8.70
N GLY A 130 -0.38 11.89 -9.03
CA GLY A 130 0.43 11.71 -10.24
C GLY A 130 -0.42 11.78 -11.52
N SER A 131 -0.25 10.81 -12.41
CA SER A 131 -0.95 10.73 -13.71
C SER A 131 -2.47 10.71 -13.58
N SER A 132 -3.02 10.21 -12.48
CA SER A 132 -4.48 10.12 -12.30
C SER A 132 -5.17 11.45 -11.96
N LEU A 133 -4.42 12.52 -11.69
CA LEU A 133 -4.99 13.87 -11.45
C LEU A 133 -5.79 14.37 -12.67
N ALA A 134 -5.39 14.00 -13.88
CA ALA A 134 -6.08 14.41 -15.09
C ALA A 134 -7.51 13.85 -15.21
N ASN A 135 -7.78 12.74 -14.54
CA ASN A 135 -9.02 11.97 -14.69
C ASN A 135 -9.95 12.03 -13.45
N ILE A 136 -9.64 12.86 -12.44
CA ILE A 136 -10.58 13.16 -11.36
C ILE A 136 -11.58 14.24 -11.81
N THR A 137 -12.72 14.34 -11.09
CA THR A 137 -13.73 15.36 -11.38
C THR A 137 -13.19 16.78 -11.20
N VAL A 138 -13.77 17.75 -11.93
CA VAL A 138 -13.40 19.17 -11.79
C VAL A 138 -13.56 19.67 -10.36
N ILE A 139 -14.61 19.24 -9.67
CA ILE A 139 -14.88 19.60 -8.27
C ILE A 139 -13.73 19.09 -7.37
N MET A 140 -13.32 17.82 -7.53
CA MET A 140 -12.22 17.27 -6.73
C MET A 140 -10.89 17.96 -7.04
N ARG A 141 -10.64 18.28 -8.32
CA ARG A 141 -9.44 19.03 -8.71
C ARG A 141 -9.42 20.41 -8.06
N TRP A 142 -10.54 21.11 -8.09
CA TRP A 142 -10.69 22.40 -7.41
C TRP A 142 -10.43 22.26 -5.90
N ALA A 143 -11.01 21.25 -5.26
CA ALA A 143 -10.81 21.00 -3.82
C ALA A 143 -9.34 20.72 -3.48
N ILE A 144 -8.63 19.92 -4.28
CA ILE A 144 -7.18 19.67 -4.11
C ILE A 144 -6.39 20.97 -4.26
N SER A 145 -6.74 21.82 -5.25
CA SER A 145 -5.99 23.05 -5.52
C SER A 145 -6.26 24.16 -4.49
N ASN A 146 -7.41 24.16 -3.81
CA ASN A 146 -7.87 25.31 -3.02
C ASN A 146 -8.17 25.00 -1.54
N THR A 147 -7.89 23.77 -1.08
CA THR A 147 -8.12 23.39 0.32
C THR A 147 -6.91 22.68 0.93
N ALA A 148 -6.97 22.37 2.23
CA ALA A 148 -5.94 21.59 2.91
C ALA A 148 -5.71 20.18 2.32
N LEU A 149 -6.60 19.69 1.44
CA LEU A 149 -6.38 18.45 0.68
C LEU A 149 -5.13 18.54 -0.20
N GLY A 150 -4.80 19.72 -0.73
CA GLY A 150 -3.61 19.92 -1.55
C GLY A 150 -2.31 19.51 -0.84
N HIS A 151 -2.23 19.72 0.46
CA HIS A 151 -1.04 19.33 1.23
C HIS A 151 -0.88 17.81 1.33
N LEU A 152 -1.99 17.08 1.49
CA LEU A 152 -1.99 15.61 1.48
C LEU A 152 -1.55 15.08 0.11
N TYR A 153 -2.12 15.64 -0.96
CA TYR A 153 -1.80 15.23 -2.33
C TYR A 153 -0.37 15.59 -2.71
N ALA A 154 0.17 16.70 -2.21
CA ALA A 154 1.58 17.06 -2.43
C ALA A 154 2.53 16.00 -1.85
N ASP A 155 2.32 15.56 -0.60
CA ASP A 155 3.14 14.52 0.02
C ASP A 155 3.01 13.17 -0.71
N HIS A 156 1.79 12.78 -1.14
CA HIS A 156 1.58 11.61 -1.97
C HIS A 156 2.28 11.69 -3.35
N ASN A 157 2.34 12.88 -3.97
CA ASN A 157 3.06 13.09 -5.22
C ASN A 157 4.57 12.93 -5.03
N HIS A 158 5.14 13.41 -3.91
CA HIS A 158 6.54 13.16 -3.57
C HIS A 158 6.83 11.67 -3.41
N VAL A 159 5.93 10.91 -2.75
CA VAL A 159 6.05 9.44 -2.66
C VAL A 159 6.04 8.78 -4.04
N ASP A 160 5.15 9.21 -4.94
CA ASP A 160 5.07 8.72 -6.33
C ASP A 160 6.41 8.90 -7.06
N GLU A 161 7.05 10.07 -6.91
CA GLU A 161 8.37 10.36 -7.50
C GLU A 161 9.48 9.52 -6.88
N ILE A 162 9.54 9.42 -5.54
CA ILE A 162 10.54 8.66 -4.81
C ILE A 162 10.52 7.19 -5.27
N LEU A 163 9.34 6.57 -5.30
CA LEU A 163 9.22 5.17 -5.66
C LEU A 163 9.52 4.91 -7.14
N LYS A 164 9.10 5.78 -8.05
CA LYS A 164 9.45 5.70 -9.48
C LYS A 164 10.96 5.78 -9.74
N LYS A 165 11.68 6.57 -8.95
CA LYS A 165 13.14 6.73 -9.03
C LYS A 165 13.92 5.68 -8.24
N SER A 166 13.27 4.90 -7.37
CA SER A 166 13.93 4.00 -6.42
C SER A 166 14.62 2.79 -7.04
N GLY A 167 14.15 2.32 -8.20
CA GLY A 167 14.54 1.04 -8.80
C GLY A 167 13.82 -0.18 -8.21
N LEU A 168 13.00 0.00 -7.17
CA LEU A 168 12.25 -1.08 -6.54
C LEU A 168 11.09 -1.57 -7.42
N LYS A 169 10.59 -2.76 -7.12
CA LYS A 169 9.32 -3.29 -7.62
C LYS A 169 8.19 -2.68 -6.78
N PHE A 170 7.83 -1.45 -7.05
CA PHE A 170 6.80 -0.73 -6.32
C PHE A 170 5.41 -0.96 -6.89
N VAL A 171 4.39 -0.87 -6.02
CA VAL A 171 2.98 -0.71 -6.39
C VAL A 171 2.42 0.47 -5.59
N LEU A 172 1.92 1.49 -6.30
CA LEU A 172 1.19 2.61 -5.68
C LEU A 172 -0.30 2.42 -5.92
N LEU A 173 -0.97 1.77 -4.99
CA LEU A 173 -2.39 1.49 -5.10
C LEU A 173 -3.20 2.77 -4.90
N ARG A 174 -3.93 3.21 -5.93
CA ARG A 174 -4.71 4.45 -5.98
C ARG A 174 -6.21 4.17 -5.84
N PRO A 175 -6.72 3.95 -4.63
CA PRO A 175 -8.14 3.75 -4.43
C PRO A 175 -8.92 5.04 -4.61
N GLY A 176 -10.21 4.90 -4.98
CA GLY A 176 -11.20 5.93 -4.78
C GLY A 176 -11.52 6.16 -3.30
N ARG A 177 -12.70 6.70 -2.97
CA ARG A 177 -13.10 6.98 -1.59
C ARG A 177 -13.14 5.70 -0.75
N LEU A 178 -12.36 5.65 0.33
CA LEU A 178 -12.31 4.50 1.24
C LEU A 178 -13.58 4.40 2.09
N THR A 179 -14.15 3.20 2.18
CA THR A 179 -15.36 2.89 2.95
C THR A 179 -15.11 1.78 3.97
N MET A 180 -16.06 1.60 4.89
CA MET A 180 -16.10 0.46 5.83
C MET A 180 -17.04 -0.65 5.35
N ALA A 181 -17.41 -0.66 4.09
CA ALA A 181 -18.23 -1.72 3.49
C ALA A 181 -17.50 -3.10 3.54
N LYS A 182 -18.25 -4.16 3.32
CA LYS A 182 -17.69 -5.50 3.20
C LYS A 182 -16.75 -5.61 1.98
N LYS A 183 -15.82 -6.55 2.04
CA LYS A 183 -14.94 -6.91 0.90
C LYS A 183 -15.81 -7.27 -0.31
N ALA A 184 -15.48 -6.70 -1.46
CA ALA A 184 -16.20 -6.92 -2.72
C ALA A 184 -15.19 -7.04 -3.88
N PRO A 185 -15.60 -7.52 -5.06
CA PRO A 185 -14.75 -7.56 -6.25
C PRO A 185 -14.17 -6.19 -6.56
N VAL A 186 -12.91 -6.18 -7.02
CA VAL A 186 -12.17 -4.95 -7.33
C VAL A 186 -12.00 -4.80 -8.82
N HIS A 187 -12.31 -3.61 -9.33
CA HIS A 187 -12.12 -3.23 -10.71
C HIS A 187 -10.88 -2.34 -10.84
N PHE A 188 -10.07 -2.59 -11.87
CA PHE A 188 -8.83 -1.90 -12.15
C PHE A 188 -9.00 -1.01 -13.38
N PHE A 189 -8.58 0.26 -13.27
CA PHE A 189 -8.79 1.29 -14.28
C PHE A 189 -7.46 1.85 -14.82
N GLY A 190 -6.44 0.99 -14.87
CA GLY A 190 -5.09 1.39 -15.28
C GLY A 190 -4.40 2.33 -14.29
N ASP A 191 -3.28 2.88 -14.68
CA ASP A 191 -2.46 3.74 -13.82
C ASP A 191 -2.99 5.17 -13.69
N ASP A 192 -3.82 5.60 -14.63
CA ASP A 192 -4.35 6.96 -14.68
C ASP A 192 -5.86 7.07 -14.37
N GLY A 193 -6.58 5.94 -14.33
CA GLY A 193 -8.01 5.93 -14.07
C GLY A 193 -8.87 6.41 -15.24
N LYS A 194 -8.33 6.49 -16.47
CA LYS A 194 -9.02 7.01 -17.67
C LYS A 194 -10.35 6.30 -17.98
N GLY A 195 -10.45 5.01 -17.62
CA GLY A 195 -11.67 4.21 -17.82
C GLY A 195 -12.84 4.55 -16.90
N LEU A 196 -12.66 5.40 -15.87
CA LEU A 196 -13.71 5.76 -14.92
C LEU A 196 -14.76 6.74 -15.49
N GLY A 197 -14.40 7.58 -16.48
CA GLY A 197 -15.30 8.56 -17.07
C GLY A 197 -15.96 9.46 -16.02
N VAL A 198 -17.27 9.72 -16.17
CA VAL A 198 -18.05 10.58 -15.28
C VAL A 198 -18.23 9.99 -13.86
N PHE A 199 -17.99 8.71 -13.67
CA PHE A 199 -18.08 8.04 -12.36
C PHE A 199 -16.83 8.22 -11.49
N ALA A 200 -15.80 8.88 -11.98
CA ALA A 200 -14.51 9.08 -11.30
C ALA A 200 -14.60 9.67 -9.88
N GLY A 201 -15.69 10.35 -9.55
CA GLY A 201 -15.90 10.94 -8.22
C GLY A 201 -16.92 10.23 -7.33
N LEU A 202 -17.66 9.27 -7.86
CA LEU A 202 -18.78 8.63 -7.18
C LEU A 202 -18.44 7.25 -6.61
N GLY A 203 -17.40 6.60 -7.13
CA GLY A 203 -17.00 5.27 -6.72
C GLY A 203 -16.25 5.27 -5.39
N GLY A 204 -16.54 4.25 -4.57
CA GLY A 204 -15.79 3.95 -3.35
C GLY A 204 -15.21 2.54 -3.40
N ILE A 205 -14.32 2.27 -2.47
CA ILE A 205 -13.77 0.94 -2.28
C ILE A 205 -13.68 0.61 -0.80
N SER A 206 -14.02 -0.62 -0.43
CA SER A 206 -13.89 -1.03 0.96
C SER A 206 -12.41 -1.15 1.37
N ARG A 207 -12.09 -0.77 2.62
CA ARG A 207 -10.74 -0.95 3.15
C ARG A 207 -10.30 -2.40 3.17
N SER A 208 -11.23 -3.35 3.33
CA SER A 208 -10.93 -4.78 3.26
C SER A 208 -10.57 -5.23 1.84
N SER A 209 -11.20 -4.68 0.80
CA SER A 209 -10.79 -4.91 -0.59
C SER A 209 -9.40 -4.32 -0.87
N VAL A 210 -9.15 -3.10 -0.38
CA VAL A 210 -7.81 -2.46 -0.50
C VAL A 210 -6.74 -3.27 0.22
N ALA A 211 -7.03 -3.78 1.42
CA ALA A 211 -6.09 -4.61 2.17
C ALA A 211 -5.72 -5.88 1.39
N ALA A 212 -6.70 -6.57 0.82
CA ALA A 212 -6.46 -7.73 -0.03
C ALA A 212 -5.59 -7.39 -1.26
N CYS A 213 -5.88 -6.27 -1.94
CA CYS A 213 -5.08 -5.83 -3.09
C CYS A 213 -3.64 -5.47 -2.71
N LEU A 214 -3.41 -4.88 -1.52
CA LEU A 214 -2.04 -4.59 -1.05
C LEU A 214 -1.25 -5.87 -0.76
N VAL A 215 -1.90 -6.91 -0.20
CA VAL A 215 -1.28 -8.22 0.00
C VAL A 215 -1.04 -8.89 -1.35
N ASP A 216 -2.03 -8.91 -2.27
CA ASP A 216 -1.85 -9.39 -3.65
C ASP A 216 -0.67 -8.72 -4.35
N ALA A 217 -0.49 -7.41 -4.14
CA ALA A 217 0.56 -6.63 -4.76
C ALA A 217 1.96 -7.07 -4.31
N VAL A 218 2.15 -7.58 -3.11
CA VAL A 218 3.45 -8.10 -2.65
C VAL A 218 3.64 -9.58 -2.97
N GLU A 219 2.57 -10.36 -3.05
CA GLU A 219 2.62 -11.78 -3.42
C GLU A 219 2.85 -12.00 -4.92
N LYS A 220 2.28 -11.11 -5.76
CA LYS A 220 2.22 -11.27 -7.22
C LYS A 220 3.08 -10.21 -7.91
N CYS A 221 3.55 -10.50 -9.11
CA CYS A 221 4.32 -9.54 -9.92
C CYS A 221 3.45 -8.75 -10.90
N THR A 222 2.13 -8.95 -10.88
CA THR A 222 1.19 -8.42 -11.88
C THR A 222 1.22 -6.89 -12.01
N TRP A 223 1.50 -6.19 -10.88
CA TRP A 223 1.48 -4.72 -10.84
C TRP A 223 2.86 -4.11 -10.50
N ASP A 224 3.94 -4.86 -10.72
CA ASP A 224 5.28 -4.34 -10.47
C ASP A 224 5.53 -3.07 -11.29
N ARG A 225 5.94 -2.01 -10.60
CA ARG A 225 6.22 -0.67 -11.15
C ARG A 225 4.98 0.02 -11.75
N SER A 226 3.80 -0.22 -11.18
CA SER A 226 2.55 0.39 -11.62
C SER A 226 1.84 1.14 -10.49
N THR A 227 0.83 1.93 -10.89
CA THR A 227 0.11 2.83 -10.00
C THR A 227 -1.41 2.65 -10.15
N PRO A 228 -1.96 1.42 -10.02
CA PRO A 228 -3.32 1.09 -10.45
C PRO A 228 -4.38 1.86 -9.67
N VAL A 229 -5.33 2.45 -10.40
CA VAL A 229 -6.56 3.01 -9.85
C VAL A 229 -7.57 1.90 -9.63
N ILE A 230 -8.17 1.84 -8.43
CA ILE A 230 -9.06 0.74 -8.02
C ILE A 230 -10.35 1.23 -7.37
N LEU A 231 -11.47 0.54 -7.68
CA LEU A 231 -12.79 0.72 -7.09
C LEU A 231 -13.47 -0.65 -6.83
N ASN A 232 -14.55 -0.66 -5.99
CA ASN A 232 -15.52 -1.78 -5.95
C ASN A 232 -16.68 -1.52 -6.89
#